data_8dab6ddce3618998c9def9c7a3cf3989
#
_entry.id   8dab6ddce3618998c9def9c7a3cf3989
#
_cell.length_a   1.000
_cell.length_b   1.000
_cell.length_c   1.000
_cell.angle_alpha   90.00
_cell.angle_beta   90.00
_cell.angle_gamma   90.00
#
_symmetry.space_group_name_H-M   'P 1'
#
loop_
_entity.id
_entity.type
_entity.pdbx_description
1 polymer ?
#
loop_
_entity_poly.entity_id
_entity_poly.type
_entity_poly.pdbx_seq_one_letter_code
_entity_poly.pdbx_strand_id
1 'polypeptide(L)'
;MDSRNQLLPFLFCYTIAMWAMYLALGTTNHPRFFSHRVLEGNTRRDKILARIYYFTVVFLFVFFGEIVVGSIFEQVSGISLWDYSGIPLHVTKYTSIPTCTAMSLGVAVIMGNFFEGLMKKIQRIPYRTTVQLDYVLGTLILADWLIMMVSINVFKKAPAYWSVQLLSFKDLLALFVK
;
A
#
# COMPACT_ATOMS: atom_id res chain seq x y z
N MET A 1 16.88 -9.29 10.55
CA MET A 1 15.87 -9.96 9.71
C MET A 1 15.88 -9.27 8.37
N ASP A 2 16.08 -9.98 7.27
CA ASP A 2 16.32 -9.35 5.97
C ASP A 2 15.00 -8.82 5.42
N SER A 3 14.86 -7.48 5.32
CA SER A 3 13.66 -6.77 4.86
C SER A 3 13.22 -7.10 3.42
N ARG A 4 13.99 -7.96 2.75
CA ARG A 4 13.81 -8.33 1.35
C ARG A 4 12.61 -9.24 1.07
N ASN A 5 11.94 -9.74 2.10
CA ASN A 5 10.98 -10.84 1.96
C ASN A 5 9.50 -10.47 2.21
N GLN A 6 9.14 -9.18 2.20
CA GLN A 6 7.86 -8.77 2.81
C GLN A 6 6.89 -8.04 1.88
N LEU A 7 7.03 -8.11 0.56
CA LEU A 7 6.17 -7.32 -0.33
C LEU A 7 4.71 -7.81 -0.37
N LEU A 8 4.48 -9.11 -0.28
CA LEU A 8 3.14 -9.70 -0.46
C LEU A 8 2.29 -9.84 0.81
N PRO A 9 2.85 -10.09 2.00
CA PRO A 9 2.05 -10.15 3.22
C PRO A 9 1.28 -8.86 3.52
N PHE A 10 1.78 -7.74 3.01
CA PHE A 10 1.16 -6.43 3.17
C PHE A 10 0.17 -6.06 2.08
N LEU A 11 -0.01 -6.89 1.06
CA LEU A 11 -0.95 -6.61 -0.03
C LEU A 11 -2.36 -6.36 0.50
N PHE A 12 -2.78 -7.12 1.49
CA PHE A 12 -4.07 -6.93 2.17
C PHE A 12 -4.14 -5.57 2.87
N CYS A 13 -3.12 -5.23 3.65
CA CYS A 13 -3.06 -3.95 4.36
C CYS A 13 -2.99 -2.76 3.40
N TYR A 14 -2.18 -2.86 2.35
CA TYR A 14 -2.08 -1.82 1.32
C TYR A 14 -3.38 -1.66 0.53
N THR A 15 -4.07 -2.75 0.23
CA THR A 15 -5.37 -2.68 -0.46
C THR A 15 -6.40 -1.95 0.40
N ILE A 16 -6.51 -2.29 1.68
CA ILE A 16 -7.41 -1.59 2.61
C ILE A 16 -7.01 -0.12 2.75
N ALA A 17 -5.72 0.18 2.92
CA ALA A 17 -5.22 1.54 3.03
C ALA A 17 -5.53 2.36 1.76
N MET A 18 -5.35 1.79 0.57
CA MET A 18 -5.68 2.45 -0.70
C MET A 18 -7.18 2.73 -0.83
N TRP A 19 -8.04 1.78 -0.45
CA TRP A 19 -9.48 1.99 -0.42
C TRP A 19 -9.89 3.04 0.60
N ALA A 20 -9.35 2.99 1.81
CA ALA A 20 -9.60 4.00 2.84
C ALA A 20 -9.18 5.40 2.37
N MET A 21 -8.01 5.52 1.76
CA MET A 21 -7.54 6.78 1.17
C MET A 21 -8.45 7.25 0.03
N TYR A 22 -8.89 6.36 -0.86
CA TYR A 22 -9.82 6.72 -1.91
C TYR A 22 -11.16 7.20 -1.36
N LEU A 23 -11.72 6.52 -0.35
CA LEU A 23 -12.97 6.92 0.28
C LEU A 23 -12.84 8.25 1.02
N ALA A 24 -11.73 8.48 1.70
CA ALA A 24 -11.50 9.71 2.46
C ALA A 24 -11.05 10.89 1.59
N LEU A 25 -10.14 10.66 0.63
CA LEU A 25 -9.45 11.72 -0.11
C LEU A 25 -9.85 11.82 -1.59
N GLY A 26 -10.54 10.81 -2.14
CA GLY A 26 -10.85 10.75 -3.57
C GLY A 26 -9.64 10.45 -4.43
N THR A 27 -9.53 11.13 -5.56
CA THR A 27 -8.37 11.05 -6.47
C THR A 27 -7.64 12.39 -6.51
N THR A 28 -6.43 12.40 -7.05
CA THR A 28 -5.68 13.66 -7.24
C THR A 28 -6.37 14.64 -8.18
N ASN A 29 -7.22 14.15 -9.09
CA ASN A 29 -7.99 15.00 -10.01
C ASN A 29 -9.25 15.57 -9.36
N HIS A 30 -9.82 14.83 -8.41
CA HIS A 30 -11.02 15.19 -7.66
C HIS A 30 -10.77 15.01 -6.17
N PRO A 31 -9.90 15.86 -5.57
CA PRO A 31 -9.55 15.75 -4.17
C PRO A 31 -10.74 16.12 -3.29
N ARG A 32 -10.94 15.34 -2.25
CA ARG A 32 -11.95 15.58 -1.23
C ARG A 32 -11.35 15.33 0.15
N PHE A 33 -12.02 15.79 1.17
CA PHE A 33 -11.77 15.39 2.55
C PHE A 33 -13.07 14.85 3.11
N PHE A 34 -13.17 13.52 3.20
CA PHE A 34 -14.41 12.78 3.44
C PHE A 34 -15.51 13.17 2.44
N SER A 35 -16.57 13.84 2.89
CA SER A 35 -17.71 14.29 2.05
C SER A 35 -17.49 15.64 1.39
N HIS A 36 -16.49 16.41 1.82
CA HIS A 36 -16.27 17.78 1.33
C HIS A 36 -15.25 17.80 0.18
N ARG A 37 -15.61 18.40 -0.93
CA ARG A 37 -14.67 18.64 -2.02
C ARG A 37 -13.69 19.72 -1.63
N VAL A 38 -12.42 19.47 -1.93
CA VAL A 38 -11.33 20.40 -1.69
C VAL A 38 -10.82 20.88 -3.04
N LEU A 39 -10.70 22.18 -3.24
CA LEU A 39 -10.15 22.79 -4.48
C LEU A 39 -10.95 22.44 -5.75
N GLU A 40 -12.17 22.94 -5.86
CA GLU A 40 -13.05 22.74 -7.03
C GLU A 40 -12.63 23.53 -8.28
N GLY A 41 -11.54 24.28 -8.25
CA GLY A 41 -11.11 25.14 -9.35
C GLY A 41 -10.59 24.38 -10.56
N ASN A 42 -10.87 24.93 -11.75
CA ASN A 42 -10.46 24.34 -13.03
C ASN A 42 -9.16 24.95 -13.58
N THR A 43 -8.56 25.87 -12.84
CA THR A 43 -7.34 26.55 -13.24
C THR A 43 -6.11 25.63 -13.10
N ARG A 44 -5.05 25.94 -13.83
CA ARG A 44 -3.77 25.23 -13.71
C ARG A 44 -3.23 25.27 -12.27
N ARG A 45 -3.43 26.39 -11.59
CA ARG A 45 -3.03 26.59 -10.19
C ARG A 45 -3.78 25.64 -9.27
N ASP A 46 -5.09 25.51 -9.43
CA ASP A 46 -5.91 24.64 -8.58
C ASP A 46 -5.51 23.18 -8.74
N LYS A 47 -5.20 22.73 -9.96
CA LYS A 47 -4.70 21.37 -10.22
C LYS A 47 -3.36 21.09 -9.53
N ILE A 48 -2.46 22.06 -9.49
CA ILE A 48 -1.18 21.93 -8.78
C ILE A 48 -1.43 21.86 -7.27
N LEU A 49 -2.26 22.78 -6.74
CA LEU A 49 -2.60 22.78 -5.32
C LEU A 49 -3.31 21.50 -4.89
N ALA A 50 -4.20 20.96 -5.73
CA ALA A 50 -4.86 19.69 -5.50
C ALA A 50 -3.87 18.52 -5.38
N ARG A 51 -2.85 18.48 -6.24
CA ARG A 51 -1.80 17.46 -6.18
C ARG A 51 -0.92 17.60 -4.94
N ILE A 52 -0.54 18.83 -4.60
CA ILE A 52 0.25 19.10 -3.38
C ILE A 52 -0.54 18.69 -2.14
N TYR A 53 -1.80 19.10 -2.05
CA TYR A 53 -2.69 18.71 -0.97
C TYR A 53 -2.77 17.18 -0.84
N TYR A 54 -3.07 16.51 -1.94
CA TYR A 54 -3.21 15.05 -1.96
C TYR A 54 -1.92 14.36 -1.50
N PHE A 55 -0.78 14.77 -2.07
CA PHE A 55 0.53 14.24 -1.67
C PHE A 55 0.80 14.45 -0.18
N THR A 56 0.56 15.66 0.34
CA THR A 56 0.83 15.99 1.74
C THR A 56 -0.02 15.14 2.68
N VAL A 57 -1.31 15.00 2.39
CA VAL A 57 -2.21 14.23 3.26
C VAL A 57 -1.86 12.74 3.20
N VAL A 58 -1.57 12.21 2.02
CA VAL A 58 -1.13 10.82 1.87
C VAL A 58 0.20 10.58 2.60
N PHE A 59 1.15 11.52 2.49
CA PHE A 59 2.42 11.44 3.22
C PHE A 59 2.21 11.35 4.73
N LEU A 60 1.38 12.21 5.28
CA LEU A 60 1.07 12.17 6.72
C LEU A 60 0.38 10.85 7.11
N PHE A 61 -0.54 10.39 6.28
CA PHE A 61 -1.24 9.13 6.52
C PHE A 61 -0.29 7.92 6.50
N VAL A 62 0.61 7.85 5.54
CA VAL A 62 1.63 6.79 5.46
C VAL A 62 2.58 6.91 6.64
N PHE A 63 3.10 8.11 6.91
CA PHE A 63 4.06 8.36 7.98
C PHE A 63 3.54 7.92 9.35
N PHE A 64 2.37 8.38 9.74
CA PHE A 64 1.77 8.00 11.02
C PHE A 64 1.24 6.56 11.00
N GLY A 65 0.71 6.12 9.88
CA GLY A 65 0.23 4.75 9.69
C GLY A 65 1.33 3.71 9.90
N GLU A 66 2.52 3.92 9.33
CA GLU A 66 3.67 3.03 9.53
C GLU A 66 4.11 2.95 10.99
N ILE A 67 4.13 4.09 11.71
CA ILE A 67 4.48 4.11 13.13
C ILE A 67 3.45 3.32 13.94
N VAL A 68 2.16 3.61 13.73
CA VAL A 68 1.07 2.98 14.51
C VAL A 68 1.02 1.48 14.23
N VAL A 69 0.97 1.09 12.95
CA VAL A 69 0.88 -0.32 12.55
C VAL A 69 2.12 -1.08 12.98
N GLY A 70 3.31 -0.55 12.75
CA GLY A 70 4.57 -1.17 13.13
C GLY A 70 4.71 -1.36 14.64
N SER A 71 4.35 -0.33 15.43
CA SER A 71 4.39 -0.39 16.89
C SER A 71 3.39 -1.40 17.45
N ILE A 72 2.14 -1.34 17.02
CA ILE A 72 1.10 -2.27 17.49
C ILE A 72 1.47 -3.71 17.14
N PHE A 73 1.90 -3.93 15.89
CA PHE A 73 2.25 -5.27 15.45
C PHE A 73 3.41 -5.86 16.27
N GLU A 74 4.46 -5.08 16.51
CA GLU A 74 5.58 -5.54 17.32
C GLU A 74 5.21 -5.79 18.79
N GLN A 75 4.36 -4.96 19.37
CA GLN A 75 3.85 -5.17 20.72
C GLN A 75 3.05 -6.47 20.85
N VAL A 76 2.24 -6.78 19.83
CA VAL A 76 1.39 -7.99 19.84
C VAL A 76 2.17 -9.25 19.50
N SER A 77 3.01 -9.21 18.45
CA SER A 77 3.70 -10.38 17.93
C SER A 77 5.09 -10.61 18.53
N GLY A 78 5.71 -9.58 19.10
CA GLY A 78 7.10 -9.59 19.53
C GLY A 78 8.11 -9.58 18.39
N ILE A 79 7.66 -9.36 17.14
CA ILE A 79 8.50 -9.36 15.94
C ILE A 79 8.29 -8.07 15.18
N SER A 80 9.38 -7.39 14.83
CA SER A 80 9.33 -6.23 13.95
C SER A 80 9.14 -6.69 12.50
N LEU A 81 8.09 -6.18 11.83
CA LEU A 81 7.79 -6.53 10.43
C LEU A 81 8.79 -5.90 9.46
N TRP A 82 9.22 -4.70 9.76
CA TRP A 82 10.23 -3.95 9.00
C TRP A 82 11.06 -3.10 9.95
N ASP A 83 12.23 -2.70 9.50
CA ASP A 83 13.14 -1.84 10.23
C ASP A 83 13.85 -0.90 9.26
N TYR A 84 13.58 0.39 9.41
CA TYR A 84 14.19 1.45 8.60
C TYR A 84 15.37 2.12 9.28
N SER A 85 15.89 1.59 10.39
CA SER A 85 17.03 2.19 11.12
C SER A 85 18.29 2.34 10.26
N GLY A 86 18.43 1.51 9.22
CA GLY A 86 19.55 1.60 8.27
C GLY A 86 19.31 2.60 7.12
N ILE A 87 18.16 3.28 7.05
CA ILE A 87 17.86 4.23 5.99
C ILE A 87 18.16 5.66 6.49
N PRO A 88 18.84 6.49 5.71
CA PRO A 88 19.04 7.90 6.05
C PRO A 88 17.71 8.61 6.28
N LEU A 89 17.68 9.55 7.23
CA LEU A 89 16.47 10.30 7.61
C LEU A 89 15.32 9.42 8.12
N HIS A 90 15.62 8.27 8.73
CA HIS A 90 14.61 7.57 9.53
C HIS A 90 14.24 8.41 10.76
N VAL A 91 12.96 8.44 11.07
CA VAL A 91 12.45 9.15 12.25
C VAL A 91 12.23 8.17 13.39
N THR A 92 11.77 6.98 13.06
CA THR A 92 11.68 5.82 13.95
C THR A 92 12.14 4.59 13.21
N LYS A 93 12.32 3.45 13.89
CA LYS A 93 12.59 2.18 13.21
C LYS A 93 11.46 1.74 12.27
N TYR A 94 10.26 2.31 12.42
CA TYR A 94 9.10 1.96 11.62
C TYR A 94 8.89 2.87 10.42
N THR A 95 9.48 4.07 10.38
CA THR A 95 9.25 5.02 9.30
C THR A 95 10.46 5.85 8.95
N SER A 96 10.60 6.20 7.69
CA SER A 96 11.64 7.11 7.18
C SER A 96 11.04 8.12 6.19
N ILE A 97 11.60 9.32 6.15
CA ILE A 97 11.14 10.38 5.24
C ILE A 97 11.26 9.94 3.77
N PRO A 98 12.38 9.34 3.31
CA PRO A 98 12.51 8.91 1.92
C PRO A 98 11.48 7.84 1.51
N THR A 99 11.21 6.85 2.38
CA THR A 99 10.24 5.79 2.06
C THR A 99 8.82 6.32 2.01
N CYS A 100 8.42 7.16 2.99
CA CYS A 100 7.12 7.81 2.99
C CYS A 100 6.94 8.71 1.78
N THR A 101 7.99 9.45 1.37
CA THR A 101 7.94 10.30 0.17
C THR A 101 7.73 9.47 -1.08
N ALA A 102 8.52 8.40 -1.26
CA ALA A 102 8.41 7.51 -2.42
C ALA A 102 7.04 6.84 -2.50
N MET A 103 6.53 6.32 -1.38
CA MET A 103 5.21 5.70 -1.30
C MET A 103 4.09 6.71 -1.62
N SER A 104 4.15 7.89 -1.03
CA SER A 104 3.13 8.93 -1.25
C SER A 104 3.12 9.44 -2.67
N LEU A 105 4.29 9.58 -3.29
CA LEU A 105 4.41 9.94 -4.70
C LEU A 105 3.84 8.83 -5.59
N GLY A 106 4.16 7.57 -5.31
CA GLY A 106 3.61 6.42 -6.02
C GLY A 106 2.07 6.37 -5.94
N VAL A 107 1.51 6.53 -4.75
CA VAL A 107 0.06 6.59 -4.55
C VAL A 107 -0.55 7.77 -5.31
N ALA A 108 0.03 8.97 -5.24
CA ALA A 108 -0.47 10.15 -5.94
C ALA A 108 -0.46 9.95 -7.47
N VAL A 109 0.58 9.32 -8.02
CA VAL A 109 0.69 8.99 -9.45
C VAL A 109 -0.36 7.97 -9.86
N ILE A 110 -0.52 6.90 -9.09
CA ILE A 110 -1.52 5.85 -9.37
C ILE A 110 -2.92 6.43 -9.34
N MET A 111 -3.26 7.15 -8.27
CA MET A 111 -4.59 7.75 -8.09
C MET A 111 -4.89 8.85 -9.11
N GLY A 112 -3.87 9.55 -9.59
CA GLY A 112 -4.07 10.62 -10.57
C GLY A 112 -4.15 10.16 -12.02
N ASN A 113 -3.43 9.12 -12.39
CA ASN A 113 -3.28 8.75 -13.79
C ASN A 113 -3.97 7.42 -14.16
N PHE A 114 -4.00 6.48 -13.23
CA PHE A 114 -4.42 5.11 -13.54
C PHE A 114 -5.73 4.70 -12.88
N PHE A 115 -6.00 5.19 -11.67
CA PHE A 115 -7.09 4.66 -10.83
C PHE A 115 -8.47 4.85 -11.48
N GLU A 116 -8.77 6.04 -12.00
CA GLU A 116 -10.08 6.30 -12.63
C GLU A 116 -10.28 5.47 -13.90
N GLY A 117 -9.21 5.32 -14.70
CA GLY A 117 -9.23 4.47 -15.89
C GLY A 117 -9.45 2.99 -15.56
N LEU A 118 -8.81 2.51 -14.50
CA LEU A 118 -8.99 1.16 -13.98
C LEU A 118 -10.41 0.94 -13.48
N MET A 119 -10.94 1.86 -12.68
CA MET A 119 -12.31 1.77 -12.16
C MET A 119 -13.36 1.75 -13.27
N LYS A 120 -13.18 2.57 -14.33
CA LYS A 120 -14.06 2.52 -15.50
C LYS A 120 -14.01 1.17 -16.24
N LYS A 121 -12.85 0.51 -16.27
CA LYS A 121 -12.72 -0.84 -16.86
C LYS A 121 -13.40 -1.89 -15.98
N ILE A 122 -13.20 -1.83 -14.68
CA ILE A 122 -13.82 -2.74 -13.71
C ILE A 122 -15.35 -2.64 -13.75
N GLN A 123 -15.88 -1.42 -13.83
CA GLN A 123 -17.34 -1.19 -13.95
C GLN A 123 -17.99 -1.80 -15.20
N ARG A 124 -17.19 -2.15 -16.22
CA ARG A 124 -17.70 -2.84 -17.43
C ARG A 124 -17.80 -4.35 -17.25
N ILE A 125 -17.22 -4.90 -16.19
CA ILE A 125 -17.29 -6.33 -15.90
C ILE A 125 -18.71 -6.64 -15.38
N PRO A 126 -19.35 -7.72 -15.88
CA PRO A 126 -20.66 -8.13 -15.37
C PRO A 126 -20.65 -8.36 -13.87
N TYR A 127 -21.66 -7.89 -13.17
CA TYR A 127 -21.77 -7.97 -11.70
C TYR A 127 -21.49 -9.38 -11.15
N ARG A 128 -22.03 -10.43 -11.79
CA ARG A 128 -21.79 -11.83 -11.35
C ARG A 128 -20.31 -12.20 -11.39
N THR A 129 -19.60 -11.81 -12.46
CA THR A 129 -18.15 -12.07 -12.61
C THR A 129 -17.35 -11.29 -11.58
N THR A 130 -17.70 -10.02 -11.33
CA THR A 130 -17.06 -9.20 -10.30
C THR A 130 -17.20 -9.84 -8.93
N VAL A 131 -18.40 -10.25 -8.55
CA VAL A 131 -18.65 -10.91 -7.25
C VAL A 131 -17.86 -12.22 -7.14
N GLN A 132 -17.81 -13.04 -8.18
CA GLN A 132 -17.01 -14.27 -8.18
C GLN A 132 -15.51 -14.00 -8.02
N LEU A 133 -14.99 -13.00 -8.74
CA LEU A 133 -13.59 -12.58 -8.61
C LEU A 133 -13.28 -12.06 -7.20
N ASP A 134 -14.18 -11.24 -6.63
CA ASP A 134 -14.02 -10.71 -5.29
C ASP A 134 -13.98 -11.82 -4.24
N TYR A 135 -14.86 -12.83 -4.35
CA TYR A 135 -14.83 -13.99 -3.47
C TYR A 135 -13.52 -14.79 -3.59
N VAL A 136 -13.10 -15.10 -4.81
CA VAL A 136 -11.88 -15.89 -5.05
C VAL A 136 -10.65 -15.14 -4.58
N LEU A 137 -10.47 -13.91 -5.06
CA LEU A 137 -9.29 -13.10 -4.71
C LEU A 137 -9.30 -12.72 -3.22
N GLY A 138 -10.44 -12.33 -2.68
CA GLY A 138 -10.59 -12.00 -1.26
C GLY A 138 -10.28 -13.19 -0.36
N THR A 139 -10.75 -14.39 -0.72
CA THR A 139 -10.45 -15.61 0.04
C THR A 139 -8.96 -15.93 -0.02
N LEU A 140 -8.32 -15.83 -1.18
CA LEU A 140 -6.88 -16.09 -1.32
C LEU A 140 -6.04 -15.09 -0.51
N ILE A 141 -6.35 -13.80 -0.59
CA ILE A 141 -5.64 -12.75 0.16
C ILE A 141 -5.85 -12.93 1.66
N LEU A 142 -7.08 -13.24 2.09
CA LEU A 142 -7.39 -13.47 3.50
C LEU A 142 -6.68 -14.73 4.03
N ALA A 143 -6.65 -15.81 3.26
CA ALA A 143 -5.94 -17.04 3.63
C ALA A 143 -4.44 -16.77 3.77
N ASP A 144 -3.83 -16.07 2.81
CA ASP A 144 -2.40 -15.69 2.87
C ASP A 144 -2.10 -14.85 4.12
N TRP A 145 -2.93 -13.87 4.42
CA TRP A 145 -2.81 -13.05 5.62
C TRP A 145 -2.96 -13.87 6.92
N LEU A 146 -3.93 -14.78 6.98
CA LEU A 146 -4.12 -15.66 8.15
C LEU A 146 -2.94 -16.60 8.36
N ILE A 147 -2.41 -17.20 7.28
CA ILE A 147 -1.21 -18.05 7.33
C ILE A 147 -0.03 -17.25 7.87
N MET A 148 0.15 -16.02 7.41
CA MET A 148 1.19 -15.13 7.93
C MET A 148 1.01 -14.88 9.42
N MET A 149 -0.19 -14.51 9.86
CA MET A 149 -0.48 -14.22 11.27
C MET A 149 -0.24 -15.42 12.18
N VAL A 150 -0.68 -16.61 11.76
CA VAL A 150 -0.44 -17.84 12.49
C VAL A 150 1.05 -18.16 12.54
N SER A 151 1.76 -18.07 11.42
CA SER A 151 3.19 -18.34 11.35
C SER A 151 4.00 -17.44 12.28
N ILE A 152 3.70 -16.15 12.31
CA ILE A 152 4.41 -15.18 13.14
C ILE A 152 4.06 -15.36 14.63
N ASN A 153 2.77 -15.48 14.96
CA ASN A 153 2.34 -15.49 16.36
C ASN A 153 2.54 -16.85 17.04
N VAL A 154 2.32 -17.95 16.32
CA VAL A 154 2.40 -19.31 16.86
C VAL A 154 3.81 -19.87 16.71
N PHE A 155 4.35 -19.84 15.50
CA PHE A 155 5.65 -20.46 15.22
C PHE A 155 6.84 -19.51 15.43
N LYS A 156 6.60 -18.21 15.68
CA LYS A 156 7.63 -17.16 15.82
C LYS A 156 8.63 -17.13 14.65
N LYS A 157 8.17 -17.51 13.47
CA LYS A 157 8.97 -17.54 12.23
C LYS A 157 8.25 -16.72 11.16
N ALA A 158 9.01 -15.89 10.45
CA ALA A 158 8.49 -15.29 9.22
C ALA A 158 8.33 -16.43 8.19
N PRO A 159 7.15 -16.60 7.61
CA PRO A 159 6.95 -17.64 6.61
C PRO A 159 7.81 -17.35 5.36
N ALA A 160 8.39 -18.40 4.79
CA ALA A 160 9.02 -18.33 3.48
C ALA A 160 7.90 -18.37 2.42
N TYR A 161 7.49 -17.22 1.93
CA TYR A 161 6.43 -17.16 0.94
C TYR A 161 6.92 -17.67 -0.41
N TRP A 162 6.13 -18.56 -1.02
CA TRP A 162 6.35 -19.03 -2.39
C TRP A 162 6.40 -17.87 -3.40
N SER A 163 5.65 -16.81 -3.16
CA SER A 163 5.62 -15.60 -3.95
C SER A 163 6.92 -14.81 -3.93
N VAL A 164 7.66 -14.86 -2.82
CA VAL A 164 8.98 -14.23 -2.71
C VAL A 164 10.02 -15.02 -3.48
N GLN A 165 9.90 -16.34 -3.53
CA GLN A 165 10.77 -17.19 -4.34
C GLN A 165 10.54 -16.97 -5.84
N LEU A 166 9.28 -16.75 -6.27
CA LEU A 166 8.94 -16.45 -7.67
C LEU A 166 9.33 -15.04 -8.11
N LEU A 167 9.35 -14.07 -7.18
CA LEU A 167 9.66 -12.65 -7.45
C LEU A 167 11.05 -12.24 -6.97
N SER A 168 11.96 -13.19 -6.75
CA SER A 168 13.35 -12.85 -6.48
C SER A 168 13.92 -12.07 -7.68
N PHE A 169 14.15 -10.77 -7.46
CA PHE A 169 14.64 -9.84 -8.49
C PHE A 169 15.97 -10.31 -9.13
N LYS A 170 16.72 -11.16 -8.43
CA LYS A 170 17.94 -11.80 -8.94
C LYS A 170 17.63 -12.83 -10.02
N ASP A 171 16.58 -13.60 -9.83
CA ASP A 171 16.19 -14.64 -10.80
C ASP A 171 15.53 -14.02 -12.03
N LEU A 172 14.79 -12.92 -11.83
CA LEU A 172 14.23 -12.11 -12.92
C LEU A 172 15.34 -11.43 -13.74
N LEU A 173 16.33 -10.83 -13.10
CA LEU A 173 17.50 -10.26 -13.79
C LEU A 173 18.32 -11.32 -14.52
N ALA A 174 18.46 -12.52 -13.98
CA ALA A 174 19.15 -13.62 -14.62
C ALA A 174 18.46 -14.11 -15.91
N LEU A 175 17.13 -13.90 -16.04
CA LEU A 175 16.35 -14.19 -17.25
C LEU A 175 16.56 -13.15 -18.36
N PHE A 176 16.90 -11.90 -18.00
CA PHE A 176 17.13 -10.82 -18.98
C PHE A 176 18.61 -10.61 -19.36
N VAL A 177 19.55 -11.25 -18.65
CA VAL A 177 21.02 -11.13 -18.89
C VAL A 177 21.57 -12.36 -19.64
N LYS A 178 20.73 -13.30 -20.03
CA LYS A 178 21.07 -14.36 -20.98
C LYS A 178 20.58 -13.96 -22.36
#